data_8cc75425953646ede88c71f26f8769c6
#
_entry.id   8cc75425953646ede88c71f26f8769c6
#
_cell.length_a   1.000
_cell.length_b   1.000
_cell.length_c   1.000
_cell.angle_alpha   90.00
_cell.angle_beta   90.00
_cell.angle_gamma   90.00
#
_symmetry.space_group_name_H-M   'P 1'
#
loop_
_entity.id
_entity.type
_entity.pdbx_description
1 polymer ?
#
loop_
_entity_poly.entity_id
_entity_poly.type
_entity_poly.pdbx_seq_one_letter_code
_entity_poly.pdbx_strand_id
1 'polypeptide(L)'
;NNEIELERLRKLYDAGGLAKSDLDAIEMAYKVSKTTYENLLENSILKSPIDGVVTARNYDVGDMYAMSAPLFTVEQIKPVKLRVAVSESDYSKVKKGDSVEITADAVPATTFYGKVDRVFPTVDPATRTVTVEVLVANNYNTLRPGMFTRVKLNYGTNKSVVIPDVAVVKQQGSGER
;
A
#
# COMPACT_ATOMS: atom_id res chain seq x y z
N ASN A 1 33.76 -11.44 22.76
CA ASN A 1 34.51 -11.57 24.04
C ASN A 1 33.57 -11.54 25.24
N ASN A 2 32.64 -10.63 25.35
CA ASN A 2 31.75 -10.48 26.52
C ASN A 2 30.83 -11.68 26.78
N GLU A 3 30.47 -12.46 25.76
CA GLU A 3 29.66 -13.67 25.92
C GLU A 3 30.44 -14.79 26.63
N ILE A 4 31.68 -14.99 26.21
CA ILE A 4 32.57 -15.99 26.82
C ILE A 4 32.88 -15.64 28.28
N GLU A 5 33.04 -14.34 28.56
CA GLU A 5 33.31 -13.85 29.90
C GLU A 5 32.09 -14.02 30.81
N LEU A 6 30.90 -13.73 30.30
CA LEU A 6 29.64 -13.95 31.02
C LEU A 6 29.45 -15.44 31.37
N GLU A 7 29.72 -16.36 30.45
CA GLU A 7 29.58 -17.78 30.70
C GLU A 7 30.59 -18.29 31.77
N ARG A 8 31.82 -17.75 31.75
CA ARG A 8 32.83 -18.06 32.77
C ARG A 8 32.38 -17.57 34.15
N LEU A 9 31.85 -16.37 34.22
CA LEU A 9 31.46 -15.77 35.50
C LEU A 9 30.15 -16.35 36.06
N ARG A 10 29.26 -16.83 35.22
CA ARG A 10 28.13 -17.66 35.65
C ARG A 10 28.57 -18.95 36.32
N LYS A 11 29.53 -19.67 35.73
CA LYS A 11 30.11 -20.88 36.36
C LYS A 11 30.77 -20.58 37.69
N LEU A 12 31.43 -19.43 37.81
CA LEU A 12 32.06 -19.00 39.06
C LEU A 12 31.03 -18.65 40.15
N TYR A 13 29.95 -18.01 39.74
CA TYR A 13 28.80 -17.70 40.62
C TYR A 13 28.13 -18.98 41.13
N ASP A 14 27.90 -19.95 40.24
CA ASP A 14 27.32 -21.27 40.61
C ASP A 14 28.20 -22.04 41.55
N ALA A 15 29.52 -21.83 41.49
CA ALA A 15 30.49 -22.36 42.43
C ALA A 15 30.65 -21.59 43.73
N GLY A 16 29.85 -20.51 43.93
CA GLY A 16 29.87 -19.67 45.12
C GLY A 16 31.05 -18.69 45.21
N GLY A 17 31.82 -18.53 44.12
CA GLY A 17 33.01 -17.68 44.08
C GLY A 17 32.78 -16.24 43.61
N LEU A 18 31.54 -15.84 43.32
CA LEU A 18 31.19 -14.50 42.83
C LEU A 18 29.95 -13.97 43.56
N ALA A 19 29.89 -12.66 43.85
CA ALA A 19 28.71 -12.05 44.41
C ALA A 19 27.64 -11.84 43.30
N LYS A 20 26.37 -11.90 43.68
CA LYS A 20 25.27 -11.72 42.74
C LYS A 20 25.31 -10.35 42.06
N SER A 21 25.65 -9.30 42.83
CA SER A 21 25.80 -7.93 42.27
C SER A 21 26.79 -7.83 41.13
N ASP A 22 27.89 -8.61 41.20
CA ASP A 22 28.92 -8.57 40.20
C ASP A 22 28.47 -9.33 38.91
N LEU A 23 27.75 -10.44 39.09
CA LEU A 23 27.12 -11.15 37.98
C LEU A 23 26.09 -10.27 37.27
N ASP A 24 25.19 -9.62 38.04
CA ASP A 24 24.17 -8.73 37.50
C ASP A 24 24.81 -7.57 36.72
N ALA A 25 25.90 -6.98 37.20
CA ALA A 25 26.62 -5.91 36.50
C ALA A 25 27.20 -6.38 35.15
N ILE A 26 27.74 -7.59 35.09
CA ILE A 26 28.31 -8.16 33.87
C ILE A 26 27.20 -8.58 32.88
N GLU A 27 26.09 -9.11 33.36
CA GLU A 27 24.93 -9.40 32.54
C GLU A 27 24.36 -8.11 31.87
N MET A 28 24.31 -7.03 32.63
CA MET A 28 23.91 -5.72 32.10
C MET A 28 24.90 -5.22 31.03
N ALA A 29 26.19 -5.30 31.30
CA ALA A 29 27.22 -4.89 30.34
C ALA A 29 27.17 -5.73 29.04
N TYR A 30 26.96 -7.03 29.16
CA TYR A 30 26.76 -7.91 28.01
C TYR A 30 25.51 -7.53 27.21
N LYS A 31 24.37 -7.29 27.89
CA LYS A 31 23.11 -6.90 27.26
C LYS A 31 23.25 -5.59 26.48
N VAL A 32 23.91 -4.59 27.08
CA VAL A 32 24.19 -3.31 26.40
C VAL A 32 25.07 -3.52 25.16
N SER A 33 26.17 -4.28 25.29
CA SER A 33 27.06 -4.56 24.14
C SER A 33 26.35 -5.33 23.04
N LYS A 34 25.51 -6.30 23.38
CA LYS A 34 24.72 -7.09 22.43
C LYS A 34 23.71 -6.20 21.70
N THR A 35 22.95 -5.37 22.41
CA THR A 35 21.99 -4.45 21.80
C THR A 35 22.68 -3.46 20.90
N THR A 36 23.85 -2.93 21.30
CA THR A 36 24.63 -2.02 20.45
C THR A 36 25.09 -2.71 19.16
N TYR A 37 25.56 -3.95 19.26
CA TYR A 37 25.97 -4.73 18.10
C TYR A 37 24.79 -5.04 17.16
N GLU A 38 23.64 -5.44 17.71
CA GLU A 38 22.42 -5.71 16.95
C GLU A 38 21.93 -4.42 16.21
N ASN A 39 21.93 -3.29 16.88
CA ASN A 39 21.60 -2.00 16.27
C ASN A 39 22.57 -1.60 15.16
N LEU A 40 23.88 -1.85 15.33
CA LEU A 40 24.86 -1.60 14.27
C LEU A 40 24.63 -2.50 13.05
N LEU A 41 24.30 -3.78 13.27
CA LEU A 41 23.97 -4.71 12.19
C LEU A 41 22.68 -4.29 11.46
N GLU A 42 21.64 -3.96 12.18
CA GLU A 42 20.37 -3.51 11.59
C GLU A 42 20.55 -2.23 10.75
N ASN A 43 21.36 -1.30 11.24
CA ASN A 43 21.67 -0.06 10.51
C ASN A 43 22.64 -0.26 9.34
N SER A 44 23.39 -1.36 9.33
CA SER A 44 24.34 -1.68 8.24
C SER A 44 23.69 -2.46 7.10
N ILE A 45 22.54 -3.10 7.33
CA ILE A 45 21.83 -3.91 6.34
C ILE A 45 20.46 -3.27 6.10
N LEU A 46 20.33 -2.60 4.95
CA LEU A 46 19.04 -2.03 4.55
C LEU A 46 18.09 -3.14 4.11
N LYS A 47 17.02 -3.32 4.88
CA LYS A 47 15.94 -4.28 4.56
C LYS A 47 14.68 -3.53 4.18
N SER A 48 13.98 -4.05 3.18
CA SER A 48 12.64 -3.53 2.84
C SER A 48 11.65 -3.91 3.94
N PRO A 49 10.85 -2.95 4.46
CA PRO A 49 9.78 -3.23 5.42
C PRO A 49 8.54 -3.87 4.79
N ILE A 50 8.48 -3.93 3.46
CA ILE A 50 7.36 -4.47 2.69
C ILE A 50 7.86 -5.43 1.62
N ASP A 51 7.04 -6.41 1.27
CA ASP A 51 7.24 -7.25 0.10
C ASP A 51 6.84 -6.47 -1.17
N GLY A 52 7.72 -6.44 -2.16
CA GLY A 52 7.47 -5.67 -3.36
C GLY A 52 8.55 -5.78 -4.41
N VAL A 53 8.48 -4.91 -5.40
CA VAL A 53 9.48 -4.79 -6.47
C VAL A 53 10.19 -3.46 -6.31
N VAL A 54 11.51 -3.49 -6.47
CA VAL A 54 12.33 -2.27 -6.51
C VAL A 54 12.02 -1.53 -7.81
N THR A 55 11.43 -0.35 -7.70
CA THR A 55 11.05 0.49 -8.85
C THR A 55 12.07 1.57 -9.16
N ALA A 56 12.86 1.96 -8.16
CA ALA A 56 13.96 2.90 -8.37
C ALA A 56 15.14 2.57 -7.45
N ARG A 57 16.35 2.75 -7.99
CA ARG A 57 17.62 2.73 -7.29
C ARG A 57 18.36 4.01 -7.66
N ASN A 58 18.59 4.87 -6.68
CA ASN A 58 19.13 6.20 -6.91
C ASN A 58 20.63 6.33 -6.65
N TYR A 59 21.25 5.28 -6.11
CA TYR A 59 22.68 5.29 -5.77
C TYR A 59 23.36 4.01 -6.23
N ASP A 60 24.59 4.12 -6.69
CA ASP A 60 25.48 3.02 -7.01
C ASP A 60 26.55 2.82 -5.93
N VAL A 61 27.26 1.69 -6.03
CA VAL A 61 28.35 1.40 -5.09
C VAL A 61 29.47 2.40 -5.28
N GLY A 62 29.79 3.11 -4.20
CA GLY A 62 30.82 4.15 -4.21
C GLY A 62 30.24 5.57 -4.24
N ASP A 63 28.94 5.73 -4.47
CA ASP A 63 28.30 7.05 -4.42
C ASP A 63 28.25 7.60 -3.00
N MET A 64 28.37 8.90 -2.88
CA MET A 64 28.19 9.59 -1.62
C MET A 64 26.70 9.77 -1.34
N TYR A 65 26.22 9.20 -0.24
CA TYR A 65 24.82 9.31 0.15
C TYR A 65 24.46 10.73 0.60
N ALA A 66 23.45 11.31 -0.02
CA ALA A 66 22.82 12.54 0.40
C ALA A 66 21.41 12.26 0.92
N MET A 67 21.05 12.82 2.09
CA MET A 67 19.72 12.59 2.72
C MET A 67 18.54 13.12 1.89
N SER A 68 18.78 13.73 0.74
CA SER A 68 17.76 14.35 -0.12
C SER A 68 16.98 13.36 -0.98
N ALA A 69 17.51 12.16 -1.21
CA ALA A 69 16.87 11.16 -2.05
C ALA A 69 16.85 9.77 -1.38
N PRO A 70 15.79 8.98 -1.56
CA PRO A 70 15.73 7.61 -1.06
C PRO A 70 16.75 6.72 -1.80
N LEU A 71 17.38 5.78 -1.10
CA LEU A 71 18.31 4.81 -1.72
C LEU A 71 17.58 3.92 -2.72
N PHE A 72 16.46 3.35 -2.28
CA PHE A 72 15.60 2.49 -3.09
C PHE A 72 14.15 2.89 -2.91
N THR A 73 13.37 2.72 -3.97
CA THR A 73 11.90 2.77 -3.89
C THR A 73 11.38 1.36 -4.13
N VAL A 74 10.59 0.86 -3.16
CA VAL A 74 9.96 -0.46 -3.23
C VAL A 74 8.45 -0.27 -3.27
N GLU A 75 7.80 -0.87 -4.26
CA GLU A 75 6.36 -0.78 -4.43
C GLU A 75 5.71 -2.15 -4.36
N GLN A 76 4.62 -2.24 -3.61
CA GLN A 76 3.82 -3.44 -3.57
C GLN A 76 2.92 -3.49 -4.80
N ILE A 77 3.15 -4.48 -5.66
CA ILE A 77 2.38 -4.68 -6.89
C ILE A 77 1.39 -5.85 -6.82
N LYS A 78 1.33 -6.54 -5.68
CA LYS A 78 0.39 -7.63 -5.37
C LYS A 78 -0.19 -7.46 -3.96
N PRO A 79 -1.45 -7.07 -3.83
CA PRO A 79 -2.39 -6.54 -4.85
C PRO A 79 -2.02 -5.12 -5.31
N VAL A 80 -2.48 -4.73 -6.51
CA VAL A 80 -2.41 -3.35 -6.98
C VAL A 80 -3.59 -2.57 -6.42
N LYS A 81 -3.34 -1.35 -5.98
CA LYS A 81 -4.35 -0.37 -5.58
C LYS A 81 -4.56 0.64 -6.70
N LEU A 82 -5.79 0.77 -7.14
CA LEU A 82 -6.20 1.79 -8.09
C LEU A 82 -6.94 2.89 -7.34
N ARG A 83 -6.62 4.14 -7.63
CA ARG A 83 -7.39 5.30 -7.16
C ARG A 83 -8.24 5.82 -8.30
N VAL A 84 -9.54 5.81 -8.10
CA VAL A 84 -10.53 6.21 -9.08
C VAL A 84 -11.27 7.43 -8.55
N ALA A 85 -11.36 8.48 -9.37
CA ALA A 85 -12.16 9.66 -9.06
C ALA A 85 -13.60 9.40 -9.53
N VAL A 86 -14.54 9.38 -8.59
CA VAL A 86 -15.97 9.19 -8.84
C VAL A 86 -16.69 10.51 -8.61
N SER A 87 -17.59 10.87 -9.50
CA SER A 87 -18.41 12.09 -9.36
C SER A 87 -19.23 12.07 -8.06
N GLU A 88 -19.40 13.23 -7.44
CA GLU A 88 -20.25 13.40 -6.26
C GLU A 88 -21.70 12.90 -6.50
N SER A 89 -22.23 13.03 -7.71
CA SER A 89 -23.56 12.51 -8.09
C SER A 89 -23.67 10.98 -8.04
N ASP A 90 -22.56 10.27 -8.24
CA ASP A 90 -22.52 8.81 -8.26
C ASP A 90 -21.96 8.19 -6.98
N TYR A 91 -21.42 9.02 -6.09
CA TYR A 91 -20.83 8.58 -4.83
C TYR A 91 -21.77 7.69 -4.00
N SER A 92 -23.05 8.05 -3.91
CA SER A 92 -24.04 7.31 -3.12
C SER A 92 -24.30 5.88 -3.63
N LYS A 93 -23.96 5.64 -4.89
CA LYS A 93 -24.16 4.34 -5.56
C LYS A 93 -23.00 3.37 -5.35
N VAL A 94 -21.82 3.89 -4.97
CA VAL A 94 -20.60 3.11 -4.79
C VAL A 94 -20.47 2.61 -3.36
N LYS A 95 -20.33 1.31 -3.17
CA LYS A 95 -20.18 0.68 -1.86
C LYS A 95 -18.91 -0.15 -1.78
N LYS A 96 -18.37 -0.25 -0.56
CA LYS A 96 -17.28 -1.21 -0.30
C LYS A 96 -17.72 -2.62 -0.65
N GLY A 97 -16.87 -3.33 -1.42
CA GLY A 97 -17.12 -4.69 -1.88
C GLY A 97 -17.67 -4.77 -3.30
N ASP A 98 -18.08 -3.68 -3.91
CA ASP A 98 -18.58 -3.66 -5.29
C ASP A 98 -17.50 -4.18 -6.24
N SER A 99 -17.92 -5.04 -7.18
CA SER A 99 -17.05 -5.55 -8.23
C SER A 99 -16.90 -4.54 -9.35
N VAL A 100 -15.68 -4.37 -9.84
CA VAL A 100 -15.34 -3.44 -10.91
C VAL A 100 -14.58 -4.13 -12.01
N GLU A 101 -14.86 -3.75 -13.25
CA GLU A 101 -14.07 -4.15 -14.42
C GLU A 101 -13.03 -3.08 -14.73
N ILE A 102 -11.81 -3.52 -15.01
CA ILE A 102 -10.67 -2.64 -15.23
C ILE A 102 -10.02 -3.04 -16.55
N THR A 103 -9.80 -2.07 -17.41
CA THR A 103 -9.02 -2.21 -18.63
C THR A 103 -7.83 -1.27 -18.58
N ALA A 104 -6.66 -1.73 -19.00
CA ALA A 104 -5.45 -0.92 -19.09
C ALA A 104 -5.10 -0.67 -20.55
N ASP A 105 -4.81 0.56 -20.91
CA ASP A 105 -4.49 0.91 -22.31
C ASP A 105 -3.22 0.21 -22.80
N ALA A 106 -2.30 -0.12 -21.87
CA ALA A 106 -1.09 -0.88 -22.17
C ALA A 106 -1.34 -2.36 -22.48
N VAL A 107 -2.51 -2.91 -22.07
CA VAL A 107 -2.87 -4.33 -22.25
C VAL A 107 -4.36 -4.43 -22.63
N PRO A 108 -4.73 -3.94 -23.84
CA PRO A 108 -6.14 -3.76 -24.23
C PRO A 108 -6.94 -5.06 -24.35
N ALA A 109 -6.24 -6.19 -24.58
CA ALA A 109 -6.88 -7.49 -24.72
C ALA A 109 -7.26 -8.16 -23.38
N THR A 110 -6.89 -7.57 -22.22
CA THR A 110 -7.09 -8.19 -20.92
C THR A 110 -7.99 -7.32 -20.07
N THR A 111 -9.08 -7.91 -19.57
CA THR A 111 -9.93 -7.30 -18.56
C THR A 111 -9.54 -7.84 -17.19
N PHE A 112 -9.32 -6.93 -16.27
CA PHE A 112 -9.02 -7.25 -14.88
C PHE A 112 -10.27 -7.01 -14.04
N TYR A 113 -10.41 -7.78 -12.98
CA TYR A 113 -11.50 -7.62 -12.03
C TYR A 113 -10.95 -7.20 -10.67
N GLY A 114 -11.57 -6.21 -10.09
CA GLY A 114 -11.22 -5.69 -8.77
C GLY A 114 -12.43 -5.55 -7.88
N LYS A 115 -12.19 -5.18 -6.63
CA LYS A 115 -13.22 -4.85 -5.65
C LYS A 115 -12.94 -3.50 -5.03
N VAL A 116 -13.99 -2.75 -4.78
CA VAL A 116 -13.92 -1.50 -4.00
C VAL A 116 -13.52 -1.87 -2.57
N ASP A 117 -12.35 -1.41 -2.15
CA ASP A 117 -11.84 -1.61 -0.78
C ASP A 117 -12.27 -0.46 0.13
N ARG A 118 -12.14 0.76 -0.37
CA ARG A 118 -12.42 1.96 0.42
C ARG A 118 -13.01 3.07 -0.45
N VAL A 119 -14.01 3.73 0.10
CA VAL A 119 -14.54 4.99 -0.40
C VAL A 119 -14.11 6.08 0.58
N PHE A 120 -13.40 7.09 0.11
CA PHE A 120 -12.94 8.17 0.98
C PHE A 120 -14.11 9.12 1.31
N PRO A 121 -14.20 9.58 2.56
CA PRO A 121 -15.31 10.46 2.97
C PRO A 121 -15.16 11.91 2.50
N THR A 122 -14.00 12.24 1.88
CA THR A 122 -13.65 13.61 1.49
C THR A 122 -13.92 13.82 0.01
N VAL A 123 -14.59 14.91 -0.32
CA VAL A 123 -14.79 15.39 -1.70
C VAL A 123 -13.67 16.37 -2.03
N ASP A 124 -13.04 16.21 -3.17
CA ASP A 124 -12.11 17.21 -3.69
C ASP A 124 -12.92 18.40 -4.25
N PRO A 125 -12.80 19.60 -3.68
CA PRO A 125 -13.60 20.75 -4.09
C PRO A 125 -13.24 21.27 -5.49
N ALA A 126 -12.01 21.00 -5.96
CA ALA A 126 -11.57 21.47 -7.29
C ALA A 126 -12.18 20.63 -8.41
N THR A 127 -12.27 19.31 -8.20
CA THR A 127 -12.76 18.36 -9.20
C THR A 127 -14.18 17.89 -8.95
N ARG A 128 -14.73 18.13 -7.76
CA ARG A 128 -16.03 17.63 -7.27
C ARG A 128 -16.12 16.10 -7.37
N THR A 129 -15.03 15.44 -7.02
CA THR A 129 -14.97 13.99 -7.06
C THR A 129 -14.61 13.41 -5.69
N VAL A 130 -15.02 12.18 -5.46
CA VAL A 130 -14.67 11.36 -4.32
C VAL A 130 -13.65 10.31 -4.77
N THR A 131 -12.59 10.15 -4.03
CA THR A 131 -11.61 9.09 -4.31
C THR A 131 -12.12 7.75 -3.83
N VAL A 132 -12.08 6.76 -4.70
CA VAL A 132 -12.40 5.36 -4.40
C VAL A 132 -11.16 4.52 -4.63
N GLU A 133 -10.78 3.73 -3.64
CA GLU A 133 -9.71 2.74 -3.74
C GLU A 133 -10.27 1.39 -4.17
N VAL A 134 -9.70 0.83 -5.22
CA VAL A 134 -10.04 -0.49 -5.76
C VAL A 134 -8.83 -1.40 -5.64
N LEU A 135 -9.01 -2.60 -5.09
CA LEU A 135 -7.99 -3.64 -5.03
C LEU A 135 -8.13 -4.59 -6.21
N VAL A 136 -7.01 -4.85 -6.87
CA VAL A 136 -6.91 -5.80 -8.00
C VAL A 136 -5.85 -6.85 -7.69
N ALA A 137 -6.23 -8.12 -7.77
CA ALA A 137 -5.31 -9.24 -7.59
C ALA A 137 -4.40 -9.38 -8.83
N ASN A 138 -3.27 -8.74 -8.84
CA ASN A 138 -2.33 -8.70 -9.96
C ASN A 138 -1.40 -9.94 -9.97
N ASN A 139 -1.96 -11.12 -10.12
CA ASN A 139 -1.23 -12.39 -9.98
C ASN A 139 -0.08 -12.55 -11.00
N TYR A 140 -0.25 -12.04 -12.19
CA TYR A 140 0.72 -12.13 -13.29
C TYR A 140 1.63 -10.91 -13.43
N ASN A 141 1.59 -9.96 -12.49
CA ASN A 141 2.35 -8.69 -12.55
C ASN A 141 2.15 -7.89 -13.85
N THR A 142 1.00 -8.05 -14.49
CA THR A 142 0.69 -7.40 -15.77
C THR A 142 0.40 -5.91 -15.56
N LEU A 143 -0.28 -5.56 -14.49
CA LEU A 143 -0.50 -4.17 -14.10
C LEU A 143 0.74 -3.64 -13.38
N ARG A 144 1.19 -2.45 -13.80
CA ARG A 144 2.34 -1.78 -13.20
C ARG A 144 1.94 -0.40 -12.66
N PRO A 145 2.60 0.07 -11.62
CA PRO A 145 2.42 1.44 -11.15
C PRO A 145 2.60 2.46 -12.29
N GLY A 146 1.80 3.51 -12.28
CA GLY A 146 1.82 4.54 -13.33
C GLY A 146 1.05 4.21 -14.61
N MET A 147 0.48 3.01 -14.75
CA MET A 147 -0.36 2.70 -15.91
C MET A 147 -1.70 3.43 -15.86
N PHE A 148 -2.12 3.94 -17.01
CA PHE A 148 -3.48 4.44 -17.21
C PHE A 148 -4.48 3.28 -17.29
N THR A 149 -5.54 3.38 -16.49
CA THR A 149 -6.59 2.37 -16.43
C THR A 149 -7.97 3.00 -16.54
N ARG A 150 -8.89 2.30 -17.20
CA ARG A 150 -10.31 2.65 -17.24
C ARG A 150 -11.08 1.67 -16.38
N VAL A 151 -11.91 2.21 -15.52
CA VAL A 151 -12.69 1.43 -14.56
C VAL A 151 -14.17 1.56 -14.90
N LYS A 152 -14.84 0.42 -15.07
CA LYS A 152 -16.30 0.35 -15.23
C LYS A 152 -16.90 -0.11 -13.89
N LEU A 153 -17.67 0.77 -13.29
CA LEU A 153 -18.48 0.48 -12.12
C LEU A 153 -19.90 0.16 -12.60
N ASN A 154 -20.42 -1.00 -12.19
CA ASN A 154 -21.78 -1.38 -12.50
C ASN A 154 -22.68 -1.06 -11.30
N TYR A 155 -23.49 -0.03 -11.42
CA TYR A 155 -24.39 0.42 -10.36
C TYR A 155 -25.73 -0.33 -10.31
N GLY A 156 -25.83 -1.47 -10.98
CA GLY A 156 -27.07 -2.23 -11.12
C GLY A 156 -27.91 -1.82 -12.33
N THR A 157 -29.04 -2.48 -12.49
CA THR A 157 -29.98 -2.23 -13.58
C THR A 157 -31.19 -1.43 -13.06
N ASN A 158 -31.42 -0.26 -13.60
CA ASN A 158 -32.68 0.46 -13.40
C ASN A 158 -33.69 -0.02 -14.44
N LYS A 159 -34.85 -0.45 -13.99
CA LYS A 159 -36.00 -0.69 -14.89
C LYS A 159 -36.59 0.68 -15.23
N SER A 160 -36.34 1.17 -16.42
CA SER A 160 -36.99 2.37 -16.96
C SER A 160 -37.84 2.02 -18.18
N VAL A 161 -38.95 2.67 -18.33
CA VAL A 161 -39.77 2.57 -19.54
C VAL A 161 -39.06 3.38 -20.63
N VAL A 162 -38.59 2.72 -21.66
CA VAL A 162 -37.98 3.38 -22.82
C VAL A 162 -39.10 3.67 -23.82
N ILE A 163 -39.32 4.95 -24.09
CA ILE A 163 -40.27 5.40 -25.12
C ILE A 163 -39.45 5.81 -26.32
N PRO A 164 -39.74 5.31 -27.54
CA PRO A 164 -39.12 5.79 -28.76
C PRO A 164 -39.31 7.32 -28.92
N ASP A 165 -38.28 8.02 -29.38
CA ASP A 165 -38.29 9.49 -29.55
C ASP A 165 -39.45 9.96 -30.44
N VAL A 166 -39.84 9.12 -31.41
CA VAL A 166 -41.00 9.36 -32.31
C VAL A 166 -42.35 9.37 -31.57
N ALA A 167 -42.42 8.82 -30.36
CA ALA A 167 -43.66 8.77 -29.57
C ALA A 167 -43.80 10.00 -28.66
N VAL A 168 -42.79 10.89 -28.62
CA VAL A 168 -42.84 12.12 -27.83
C VAL A 168 -43.37 13.26 -28.73
N VAL A 169 -44.65 13.54 -28.63
CA VAL A 169 -45.26 14.68 -29.32
C VAL A 169 -44.99 15.96 -28.52
N LYS A 170 -44.15 16.85 -29.07
CA LYS A 170 -43.98 18.20 -28.50
C LYS A 170 -45.21 19.03 -28.81
N GLN A 171 -46.07 19.25 -27.83
CA GLN A 171 -47.19 20.18 -27.96
C GLN A 171 -46.65 21.61 -27.90
N GLN A 172 -46.68 22.29 -29.04
CA GLN A 172 -46.37 23.73 -29.11
C GLN A 172 -47.47 24.50 -28.42
N GLY A 173 -47.20 25.09 -27.25
CA GLY A 173 -48.10 26.09 -26.67
C GLY A 173 -48.48 25.99 -25.19
N SER A 174 -48.15 24.92 -24.46
CA SER A 174 -48.31 24.89 -23.00
C SER A 174 -46.98 24.86 -22.31
N GLY A 175 -46.64 25.89 -21.54
CA GLY A 175 -45.40 26.04 -20.80
C GLY A 175 -45.28 25.14 -19.55
N GLU A 176 -45.92 23.97 -19.53
CA GLU A 176 -45.80 22.97 -18.48
C GLU A 176 -44.87 21.86 -18.94
N ARG A 177 -43.79 21.73 -18.18
CA ARG A 177 -42.80 20.64 -18.29
C ARG A 177 -43.22 19.44 -17.45
#